data_8e485c834ff742ddc3ec2dd7d8877db7
#
_entry.id   8e485c834ff742ddc3ec2dd7d8877db7
#
_cell.length_a   1.000
_cell.length_b   1.000
_cell.length_c   1.000
_cell.angle_alpha   90.00
_cell.angle_beta   90.00
_cell.angle_gamma   90.00
#
_symmetry.space_group_name_H-M   'P 1'
#
loop_
_entity.id
_entity.type
_entity.pdbx_description
1 polymer ?
#
loop_
_entity_poly.entity_id
_entity_poly.type
_entity_poly.pdbx_seq_one_letter_code
_entity_poly.pdbx_strand_id
1 'polypeptide(L)'
;MATQDIREFLDADERKSLLRLLTAGSVDDGKSTLIGRLLFDSKKLYEDQLQALERDSKRVGNAGAGQIDYALLLDGLKAEREEGITIDVAYRYFSTNLRKFIIADTPGHEQYTRNMITGGSTANLAIILVDARTGVITQTRRHTFLVSLLGIKHIALAVNKMDLVGFSEEVFNNIKTDYLALTTQLGIDDVTCFPISALEGDNVVEKSLRTPWFDGTSLLGFLETVPIDQDRNMQDFRFPVQYVLRPNLDFRGFCGKVASGVIHKGDEIMALPSRKMSRVKSIVTYDGELEYAFCPQCVTITLEDEIDISRGEMLVKPDNLPFIGRYLQTKLVWMDEEPMDRSKQFFLKAGTNTTRATIRAIDYRVDVNTMEQLPGTDFRLNEIGQVQITTAKTLFFDAYAKNRATGAFILIDPITNNTCAVGMIDKPLDMEDIQEVDLPTLDLPKLGIAPEHYAAIETAVKELSRQGIEVRIKT
;
A
#
# COMPACT_ATOMS: atom_id res chain seq x y z
N MET A 1 23.63 7.41 -37.63
CA MET A 1 22.38 6.60 -37.56
C MET A 1 22.26 5.85 -36.25
N ALA A 2 23.20 4.99 -35.80
CA ALA A 2 23.04 4.21 -34.57
C ALA A 2 22.82 5.01 -33.24
N THR A 3 23.43 6.20 -33.13
CA THR A 3 23.34 7.02 -31.91
C THR A 3 21.99 7.79 -31.77
N GLN A 4 21.35 8.10 -32.88
CA GLN A 4 20.06 8.76 -32.94
C GLN A 4 18.95 7.76 -32.63
N ASP A 5 19.04 6.55 -33.15
CA ASP A 5 18.16 5.41 -32.86
C ASP A 5 18.15 5.03 -31.37
N ILE A 6 19.32 5.07 -30.72
CA ILE A 6 19.43 4.76 -29.28
C ILE A 6 18.77 5.83 -28.41
N ARG A 7 18.93 7.13 -28.77
CA ARG A 7 18.27 8.22 -28.02
C ARG A 7 16.77 8.17 -28.17
N GLU A 8 16.26 7.99 -29.38
CA GLU A 8 14.82 7.84 -29.63
C GLU A 8 14.22 6.63 -28.88
N PHE A 9 14.97 5.52 -28.82
CA PHE A 9 14.58 4.35 -28.02
C PHE A 9 14.55 4.66 -26.53
N LEU A 10 15.55 5.34 -25.97
CA LEU A 10 15.60 5.71 -24.56
C LEU A 10 14.47 6.68 -24.21
N ASP A 11 14.25 7.71 -25.05
CA ASP A 11 13.16 8.67 -24.84
C ASP A 11 11.78 8.00 -24.91
N ALA A 12 11.61 7.06 -25.82
CA ALA A 12 10.38 6.28 -25.92
C ALA A 12 10.19 5.36 -24.71
N ASP A 13 11.28 4.75 -24.20
CA ASP A 13 11.24 3.91 -23.02
C ASP A 13 10.96 4.71 -21.74
N GLU A 14 11.52 5.91 -21.60
CA GLU A 14 11.24 6.81 -20.46
C GLU A 14 9.78 7.24 -20.38
N ARG A 15 9.10 7.40 -21.53
CA ARG A 15 7.69 7.81 -21.61
C ARG A 15 6.69 6.70 -21.30
N LYS A 16 7.12 5.43 -21.25
CA LYS A 16 6.23 4.31 -20.92
C LYS A 16 5.66 4.46 -19.51
N SER A 17 4.37 4.24 -19.35
CA SER A 17 3.74 4.17 -18.05
C SER A 17 4.25 2.97 -17.25
N LEU A 18 4.25 3.07 -15.92
CA LEU A 18 4.69 2.03 -15.01
C LEU A 18 3.50 1.46 -14.26
N LEU A 19 3.22 0.17 -14.46
CA LEU A 19 2.24 -0.59 -13.69
C LEU A 19 2.93 -1.36 -12.55
N ARG A 20 2.51 -1.08 -11.33
CA ARG A 20 2.89 -1.89 -10.16
C ARG A 20 1.76 -2.87 -9.87
N LEU A 21 2.06 -4.14 -9.91
CA LEU A 21 1.08 -5.19 -9.68
C LEU A 21 1.50 -6.12 -8.55
N LEU A 22 0.50 -6.59 -7.82
CA LEU A 22 0.61 -7.58 -6.76
C LEU A 22 0.07 -8.91 -7.28
N THR A 23 0.75 -10.01 -7.01
CA THR A 23 0.20 -11.35 -7.20
C THR A 23 -0.21 -11.94 -5.86
N ALA A 24 -1.44 -12.42 -5.75
CA ALA A 24 -1.96 -13.06 -4.56
C ALA A 24 -2.79 -14.30 -4.91
N GLY A 25 -2.84 -15.25 -4.01
CA GLY A 25 -3.53 -16.53 -4.19
C GLY A 25 -3.01 -17.53 -3.15
N SER A 26 -3.68 -18.67 -3.01
CA SER A 26 -3.28 -19.69 -2.07
C SER A 26 -1.93 -20.34 -2.46
N VAL A 27 -1.38 -21.12 -1.54
CA VAL A 27 -0.26 -22.01 -1.86
C VAL A 27 -0.72 -22.94 -2.99
N ASP A 28 0.14 -23.20 -3.95
CA ASP A 28 -0.11 -24.06 -5.13
C ASP A 28 -1.11 -23.52 -6.17
N ASP A 29 -1.65 -22.30 -6.03
CA ASP A 29 -2.49 -21.68 -7.09
C ASP A 29 -1.68 -21.34 -8.36
N GLY A 30 -0.33 -21.42 -8.30
CA GLY A 30 0.57 -21.20 -9.45
C GLY A 30 1.05 -19.77 -9.62
N LYS A 31 1.16 -18.98 -8.54
CA LYS A 31 1.68 -17.60 -8.59
C LYS A 31 3.06 -17.52 -9.23
N SER A 32 4.01 -18.27 -8.69
CA SER A 32 5.38 -18.26 -9.19
C SER A 32 5.47 -18.78 -10.63
N THR A 33 4.66 -19.79 -10.99
CA THR A 33 4.56 -20.26 -12.37
C THR A 33 4.07 -19.18 -13.31
N LEU A 34 3.01 -18.44 -12.92
CA LEU A 34 2.48 -17.33 -13.73
C LEU A 34 3.49 -16.21 -13.94
N ILE A 35 4.15 -15.78 -12.86
CA ILE A 35 5.16 -14.72 -12.94
C ILE A 35 6.34 -15.16 -13.81
N GLY A 36 6.84 -16.37 -13.56
CA GLY A 36 7.93 -16.95 -14.36
C GLY A 36 7.54 -17.05 -15.84
N ARG A 37 6.29 -17.41 -16.14
CA ARG A 37 5.75 -17.48 -17.50
C ARG A 37 5.68 -16.10 -18.15
N LEU A 38 5.18 -15.09 -17.46
CA LEU A 38 5.15 -13.71 -17.94
C LEU A 38 6.56 -13.19 -18.26
N LEU A 39 7.54 -13.48 -17.40
CA LEU A 39 8.94 -13.10 -17.63
C LEU A 39 9.55 -13.83 -18.82
N PHE A 40 9.31 -15.13 -18.94
CA PHE A 40 9.83 -15.96 -20.00
C PHE A 40 9.28 -15.55 -21.38
N ASP A 41 7.96 -15.51 -21.54
CA ASP A 41 7.29 -15.24 -22.81
C ASP A 41 7.42 -13.78 -23.26
N SER A 42 7.67 -12.84 -22.32
CA SER A 42 7.99 -11.44 -22.67
C SER A 42 9.36 -11.29 -23.32
N LYS A 43 10.12 -12.37 -23.49
CA LYS A 43 11.45 -12.43 -24.13
C LYS A 43 12.50 -11.52 -23.51
N LYS A 44 12.44 -11.33 -22.19
CA LYS A 44 13.35 -10.46 -21.42
C LYS A 44 14.35 -11.22 -20.55
N LEU A 45 14.42 -12.54 -20.70
CA LEU A 45 15.44 -13.35 -20.05
C LEU A 45 16.72 -13.35 -20.87
N TYR A 46 17.85 -13.22 -20.19
CA TYR A 46 19.15 -13.37 -20.80
C TYR A 46 19.43 -14.86 -21.11
N GLU A 47 20.24 -15.12 -22.13
CA GLU A 47 20.49 -16.47 -22.64
C GLU A 47 21.13 -17.41 -21.59
N ASP A 48 21.96 -16.87 -20.70
CA ASP A 48 22.53 -17.56 -19.54
C ASP A 48 21.47 -17.96 -18.50
N GLN A 49 20.48 -17.09 -18.26
CA GLN A 49 19.34 -17.40 -17.37
C GLN A 49 18.45 -18.50 -17.94
N LEU A 50 18.21 -18.50 -19.25
CA LEU A 50 17.47 -19.55 -19.93
C LEU A 50 18.16 -20.90 -19.81
N GLN A 51 19.49 -20.96 -20.09
CA GLN A 51 20.26 -22.20 -19.95
C GLN A 51 20.32 -22.71 -18.51
N ALA A 52 20.40 -21.78 -17.53
CA ALA A 52 20.34 -22.15 -16.11
C ALA A 52 18.97 -22.74 -15.76
N LEU A 53 17.88 -22.10 -16.19
CA LEU A 53 16.51 -22.55 -15.97
C LEU A 53 16.26 -23.95 -16.55
N GLU A 54 16.67 -24.20 -17.78
CA GLU A 54 16.54 -25.51 -18.43
C GLU A 54 17.29 -26.60 -17.68
N ARG A 55 18.50 -26.30 -17.19
CA ARG A 55 19.34 -27.22 -16.41
C ARG A 55 18.70 -27.52 -15.05
N ASP A 56 18.27 -26.49 -14.37
CA ASP A 56 17.71 -26.60 -13.03
C ASP A 56 16.32 -27.26 -13.06
N SER A 57 15.51 -26.99 -14.08
CA SER A 57 14.22 -27.66 -14.30
C SER A 57 14.37 -29.18 -14.46
N LYS A 58 15.44 -29.63 -15.14
CA LYS A 58 15.74 -31.08 -15.28
C LYS A 58 16.23 -31.73 -13.99
N ARG A 59 16.81 -30.95 -13.07
CA ARG A 59 17.46 -31.46 -11.85
C ARG A 59 16.54 -31.44 -10.63
N VAL A 60 15.73 -30.40 -10.47
CA VAL A 60 14.98 -30.09 -9.25
C VAL A 60 13.54 -29.67 -9.54
N GLY A 61 13.16 -29.50 -10.82
CA GLY A 61 11.87 -28.93 -11.21
C GLY A 61 10.69 -29.87 -10.90
N ASN A 62 9.58 -29.30 -10.48
CA ASN A 62 8.33 -30.00 -10.11
C ASN A 62 7.28 -29.96 -11.24
N ALA A 63 7.57 -29.36 -12.40
CA ALA A 63 6.61 -29.17 -13.49
C ALA A 63 6.32 -30.46 -14.33
N GLY A 64 7.02 -31.58 -14.05
CA GLY A 64 6.88 -32.83 -14.78
C GLY A 64 8.05 -33.12 -15.76
N ALA A 65 8.15 -34.38 -16.20
CA ALA A 65 9.29 -34.80 -17.02
C ALA A 65 9.33 -34.08 -18.37
N GLY A 66 10.37 -33.26 -18.58
CA GLY A 66 10.64 -32.54 -19.83
C GLY A 66 9.99 -31.17 -19.94
N GLN A 67 9.28 -30.70 -18.91
CA GLN A 67 8.73 -29.34 -18.86
C GLN A 67 9.68 -28.39 -18.12
N ILE A 68 9.62 -27.10 -18.50
CA ILE A 68 10.36 -26.04 -17.81
C ILE A 68 9.59 -25.64 -16.57
N ASP A 69 10.27 -25.66 -15.42
CA ASP A 69 9.72 -25.14 -14.17
C ASP A 69 9.98 -23.64 -14.03
N TYR A 70 9.01 -22.85 -14.42
CA TYR A 70 9.10 -21.36 -14.39
C TYR A 70 9.20 -20.79 -12.96
N ALA A 71 8.77 -21.54 -11.94
CA ALA A 71 8.87 -21.11 -10.55
C ALA A 71 10.34 -20.95 -10.11
N LEU A 72 11.25 -21.74 -10.66
CA LEU A 72 12.68 -21.66 -10.36
C LEU A 72 13.35 -20.32 -10.76
N LEU A 73 12.70 -19.53 -11.63
CA LEU A 73 13.14 -18.16 -11.93
C LEU A 73 12.97 -17.20 -10.76
N LEU A 74 12.10 -17.53 -9.82
CA LEU A 74 11.69 -16.63 -8.74
C LEU A 74 12.32 -16.98 -7.40
N ASP A 75 12.66 -18.25 -7.17
CA ASP A 75 13.18 -18.74 -5.90
C ASP A 75 14.55 -18.12 -5.58
N GLY A 76 14.50 -17.02 -4.83
CA GLY A 76 15.69 -16.23 -4.46
C GLY A 76 16.37 -16.75 -3.19
N LEU A 77 15.58 -17.16 -2.20
CA LEU A 77 16.08 -17.61 -0.91
C LEU A 77 16.27 -19.13 -0.89
N LYS A 78 17.26 -19.58 -0.15
CA LYS A 78 17.50 -21.02 0.02
C LYS A 78 16.32 -21.71 0.71
N ALA A 79 15.72 -21.04 1.71
CA ALA A 79 14.54 -21.54 2.41
C ALA A 79 13.31 -21.67 1.49
N GLU A 80 13.10 -20.72 0.59
CA GLU A 80 12.02 -20.77 -0.41
C GLU A 80 12.16 -21.98 -1.33
N ARG A 81 13.40 -22.28 -1.76
CA ARG A 81 13.71 -23.47 -2.59
C ARG A 81 13.52 -24.79 -1.85
N GLU A 82 13.85 -24.81 -0.55
CA GLU A 82 13.71 -26.02 0.28
C GLU A 82 12.25 -26.29 0.66
N GLU A 83 11.47 -25.25 0.93
CA GLU A 83 10.06 -25.36 1.34
C GLU A 83 9.07 -25.28 0.17
N GLY A 84 9.52 -24.75 -0.99
CA GLY A 84 8.69 -24.59 -2.18
C GLY A 84 7.60 -23.52 -2.02
N ILE A 85 7.80 -22.55 -1.11
CA ILE A 85 6.85 -21.46 -0.84
C ILE A 85 7.57 -20.12 -0.87
N THR A 86 6.88 -19.07 -1.29
CA THR A 86 7.33 -17.68 -1.16
C THR A 86 7.21 -17.25 0.31
N ILE A 87 8.29 -16.76 0.90
CA ILE A 87 8.35 -16.31 2.30
C ILE A 87 8.33 -14.80 2.39
N ASP A 88 9.17 -14.12 1.59
CA ASP A 88 9.29 -12.66 1.59
C ASP A 88 8.76 -12.06 0.28
N VAL A 89 8.59 -10.74 0.25
CA VAL A 89 8.17 -10.04 -0.96
C VAL A 89 9.34 -9.94 -1.94
N ALA A 90 9.20 -10.55 -3.10
CA ALA A 90 10.15 -10.43 -4.18
C ALA A 90 9.63 -9.46 -5.26
N TYR A 91 10.45 -8.47 -5.63
CA TYR A 91 10.10 -7.56 -6.72
C TYR A 91 10.77 -8.00 -8.01
N ARG A 92 9.98 -8.15 -9.07
CA ARG A 92 10.45 -8.48 -10.40
C ARG A 92 10.11 -7.35 -11.38
N TYR A 93 11.02 -7.09 -12.29
CA TYR A 93 10.92 -5.98 -13.23
C TYR A 93 10.96 -6.53 -14.65
N PHE A 94 10.01 -6.12 -15.45
CA PHE A 94 10.05 -6.35 -16.89
C PHE A 94 9.39 -5.21 -17.65
N SER A 95 9.58 -5.14 -18.94
CA SER A 95 8.93 -4.15 -19.79
C SER A 95 8.55 -4.77 -21.13
N THR A 96 7.44 -4.31 -21.68
CA THR A 96 7.07 -4.59 -23.06
C THR A 96 7.30 -3.33 -23.90
N ASN A 97 6.89 -3.36 -25.15
CA ASN A 97 6.95 -2.17 -25.99
C ASN A 97 5.99 -1.07 -25.52
N LEU A 98 4.92 -1.43 -24.79
CA LEU A 98 3.84 -0.53 -24.39
C LEU A 98 3.99 -0.01 -22.96
N ARG A 99 4.49 -0.86 -22.02
CA ARG A 99 4.45 -0.54 -20.59
C ARG A 99 5.62 -1.17 -19.82
N LYS A 100 6.01 -0.52 -18.71
CA LYS A 100 6.92 -1.08 -17.70
C LYS A 100 6.12 -1.69 -16.56
N PHE A 101 6.67 -2.76 -15.97
CA PHE A 101 6.00 -3.52 -14.91
C PHE A 101 6.93 -3.74 -13.71
N ILE A 102 6.35 -3.62 -12.53
CA ILE A 102 6.93 -4.11 -11.28
C ILE A 102 5.94 -5.09 -10.68
N ILE A 103 6.35 -6.35 -10.57
CA ILE A 103 5.57 -7.39 -9.93
C ILE A 103 6.05 -7.54 -8.49
N ALA A 104 5.14 -7.38 -7.52
CA ALA A 104 5.36 -7.80 -6.15
C ALA A 104 4.83 -9.23 -6.00
N ASP A 105 5.74 -10.20 -5.97
CA ASP A 105 5.38 -11.59 -5.64
C ASP A 105 5.23 -11.70 -4.14
N THR A 106 4.05 -12.14 -3.69
CA THR A 106 3.72 -12.19 -2.28
C THR A 106 3.37 -13.60 -1.81
N PRO A 107 3.72 -13.92 -0.56
CA PRO A 107 3.42 -15.22 0.02
C PRO A 107 1.92 -15.54 -0.01
N GLY A 108 1.59 -16.81 -0.30
CA GLY A 108 0.21 -17.29 -0.25
C GLY A 108 -0.24 -17.73 1.14
N HIS A 109 0.69 -17.96 2.07
CA HIS A 109 0.39 -18.49 3.40
C HIS A 109 -0.05 -17.37 4.36
N GLU A 110 -1.03 -17.65 5.21
CA GLU A 110 -1.63 -16.66 6.12
C GLU A 110 -0.63 -16.03 7.11
N GLN A 111 0.38 -16.77 7.54
CA GLN A 111 1.42 -16.29 8.46
C GLN A 111 2.22 -15.13 7.88
N TYR A 112 2.27 -15.00 6.55
CA TYR A 112 3.01 -13.96 5.84
C TYR A 112 2.12 -12.82 5.33
N THR A 113 0.91 -12.64 5.88
CA THR A 113 -0.02 -11.56 5.51
C THR A 113 0.64 -10.18 5.55
N ARG A 114 1.54 -9.93 6.53
CA ARG A 114 2.33 -8.69 6.63
C ARG A 114 3.14 -8.40 5.35
N ASN A 115 3.71 -9.44 4.74
CA ASN A 115 4.50 -9.30 3.53
C ASN A 115 3.60 -8.96 2.33
N MET A 116 2.40 -9.55 2.25
CA MET A 116 1.41 -9.18 1.24
C MET A 116 1.00 -7.71 1.35
N ILE A 117 0.78 -7.20 2.57
CA ILE A 117 0.44 -5.78 2.78
C ILE A 117 1.59 -4.88 2.36
N THR A 118 2.84 -5.26 2.67
CA THR A 118 4.03 -4.52 2.24
C THR A 118 4.12 -4.44 0.72
N GLY A 119 4.00 -5.57 0.03
CA GLY A 119 4.03 -5.64 -1.44
C GLY A 119 2.87 -4.88 -2.10
N GLY A 120 1.67 -5.01 -1.52
CA GLY A 120 0.44 -4.39 -2.04
C GLY A 120 0.34 -2.89 -1.79
N SER A 121 1.08 -2.33 -0.81
CA SER A 121 0.97 -0.91 -0.42
C SER A 121 1.23 0.08 -1.56
N THR A 122 2.01 -0.31 -2.55
CA THR A 122 2.34 0.51 -3.73
C THR A 122 1.70 0.01 -5.02
N ALA A 123 0.95 -1.09 -4.98
CA ALA A 123 0.35 -1.69 -6.15
C ALA A 123 -0.83 -0.87 -6.69
N ASN A 124 -0.95 -0.84 -8.02
CA ASN A 124 -2.08 -0.25 -8.75
C ASN A 124 -3.12 -1.32 -9.09
N LEU A 125 -2.68 -2.56 -9.30
CA LEU A 125 -3.49 -3.69 -9.72
C LEU A 125 -3.10 -4.93 -8.93
N ALA A 126 -4.08 -5.80 -8.63
CA ALA A 126 -3.84 -7.11 -8.05
C ALA A 126 -4.25 -8.21 -9.03
N ILE A 127 -3.37 -9.19 -9.21
CA ILE A 127 -3.71 -10.46 -9.87
C ILE A 127 -4.05 -11.45 -8.75
N ILE A 128 -5.31 -11.86 -8.69
CA ILE A 128 -5.77 -12.90 -7.75
C ILE A 128 -5.86 -14.21 -8.50
N LEU A 129 -5.04 -15.18 -8.10
CA LEU A 129 -5.07 -16.51 -8.67
C LEU A 129 -6.05 -17.39 -7.91
N VAL A 130 -6.76 -18.22 -8.67
CA VAL A 130 -7.69 -19.25 -8.16
C VAL A 130 -7.47 -20.52 -8.97
N ASP A 131 -7.25 -21.64 -8.29
CA ASP A 131 -7.19 -22.95 -8.94
C ASP A 131 -8.59 -23.36 -9.44
N ALA A 132 -8.73 -23.65 -10.73
CA ALA A 132 -9.99 -24.02 -11.36
C ALA A 132 -10.66 -25.24 -10.74
N ARG A 133 -9.89 -26.11 -10.06
CA ARG A 133 -10.41 -27.31 -9.39
C ARG A 133 -11.07 -27.02 -8.04
N THR A 134 -10.62 -25.97 -7.34
CA THR A 134 -11.04 -25.67 -5.96
C THR A 134 -11.97 -24.45 -5.86
N GLY A 135 -11.90 -23.53 -6.84
CA GLY A 135 -12.71 -22.31 -6.84
C GLY A 135 -12.33 -21.30 -5.75
N VAL A 136 -13.28 -20.48 -5.35
CA VAL A 136 -13.10 -19.40 -4.36
C VAL A 136 -13.06 -19.98 -2.94
N ILE A 137 -11.88 -20.14 -2.38
CA ILE A 137 -11.64 -20.65 -1.03
C ILE A 137 -11.44 -19.52 -0.02
N THR A 138 -11.38 -19.86 1.27
CA THR A 138 -11.17 -18.90 2.38
C THR A 138 -9.95 -18.00 2.15
N GLN A 139 -8.84 -18.55 1.66
CA GLN A 139 -7.62 -17.79 1.41
C GLN A 139 -7.82 -16.77 0.28
N THR A 140 -8.56 -17.12 -0.77
CA THR A 140 -8.96 -16.18 -1.84
C THR A 140 -9.75 -15.02 -1.27
N ARG A 141 -10.73 -15.29 -0.37
CA ARG A 141 -11.52 -14.25 0.30
C ARG A 141 -10.66 -13.32 1.12
N ARG A 142 -9.74 -13.86 1.92
CA ARG A 142 -8.79 -13.10 2.73
C ARG A 142 -7.91 -12.19 1.87
N HIS A 143 -7.32 -12.70 0.80
CA HIS A 143 -6.49 -11.90 -0.09
C HIS A 143 -7.29 -10.79 -0.78
N THR A 144 -8.50 -11.08 -1.24
CA THR A 144 -9.38 -10.08 -1.85
C THR A 144 -9.76 -8.99 -0.85
N PHE A 145 -10.04 -9.35 0.40
CA PHE A 145 -10.29 -8.38 1.48
C PHE A 145 -9.08 -7.47 1.73
N LEU A 146 -7.87 -8.04 1.80
CA LEU A 146 -6.64 -7.25 1.96
C LEU A 146 -6.40 -6.30 0.78
N VAL A 147 -6.66 -6.75 -0.45
CA VAL A 147 -6.59 -5.93 -1.65
C VAL A 147 -7.58 -4.76 -1.59
N SER A 148 -8.82 -5.01 -1.14
CA SER A 148 -9.82 -3.97 -0.88
C SER A 148 -9.34 -2.98 0.19
N LEU A 149 -8.83 -3.48 1.31
CA LEU A 149 -8.32 -2.67 2.41
C LEU A 149 -7.17 -1.76 1.96
N LEU A 150 -6.26 -2.26 1.12
CA LEU A 150 -5.18 -1.49 0.52
C LEU A 150 -5.68 -0.51 -0.56
N GLY A 151 -6.97 -0.50 -0.87
CA GLY A 151 -7.59 0.40 -1.84
C GLY A 151 -7.12 0.14 -3.27
N ILE A 152 -6.68 -1.07 -3.62
CA ILE A 152 -6.34 -1.45 -4.99
C ILE A 152 -7.64 -1.61 -5.75
N LYS A 153 -7.84 -0.81 -6.81
CA LYS A 153 -9.11 -0.73 -7.53
C LYS A 153 -9.25 -1.77 -8.64
N HIS A 154 -8.14 -2.10 -9.31
CA HIS A 154 -8.13 -2.99 -10.46
C HIS A 154 -7.77 -4.40 -10.03
N ILE A 155 -8.63 -5.36 -10.30
CA ILE A 155 -8.38 -6.79 -10.05
C ILE A 155 -8.42 -7.57 -11.34
N ALA A 156 -7.37 -8.35 -11.59
CA ALA A 156 -7.35 -9.42 -12.57
C ALA A 156 -7.57 -10.76 -11.86
N LEU A 157 -8.74 -11.35 -11.97
CA LEU A 157 -8.98 -12.71 -11.49
C LEU A 157 -8.41 -13.71 -12.51
N ALA A 158 -7.35 -14.40 -12.16
CA ALA A 158 -6.74 -15.44 -12.97
C ALA A 158 -7.23 -16.81 -12.50
N VAL A 159 -8.22 -17.37 -13.18
CA VAL A 159 -8.67 -18.76 -12.97
C VAL A 159 -7.66 -19.67 -13.64
N ASN A 160 -6.72 -20.17 -12.84
CA ASN A 160 -5.56 -20.92 -13.30
C ASN A 160 -5.79 -22.42 -13.30
N LYS A 161 -4.92 -23.14 -14.01
CA LYS A 161 -5.00 -24.61 -14.20
C LYS A 161 -6.25 -25.04 -14.94
N MET A 162 -6.70 -24.24 -15.89
CA MET A 162 -7.83 -24.58 -16.75
C MET A 162 -7.59 -25.85 -17.59
N ASP A 163 -6.32 -26.18 -17.85
CA ASP A 163 -5.89 -27.43 -18.47
C ASP A 163 -6.36 -28.66 -17.69
N LEU A 164 -6.35 -28.60 -16.35
CA LEU A 164 -6.77 -29.73 -15.48
C LEU A 164 -8.29 -29.93 -15.42
N VAL A 165 -9.08 -28.97 -15.89
CA VAL A 165 -10.55 -29.06 -15.97
C VAL A 165 -11.05 -29.04 -17.43
N GLY A 166 -10.15 -29.35 -18.39
CA GLY A 166 -10.48 -29.44 -19.82
C GLY A 166 -10.96 -28.10 -20.43
N PHE A 167 -10.52 -26.97 -19.90
CA PHE A 167 -10.90 -25.61 -20.33
C PHE A 167 -12.43 -25.39 -20.32
N SER A 168 -13.12 -25.96 -19.31
CA SER A 168 -14.57 -25.88 -19.15
C SER A 168 -15.05 -24.44 -18.93
N GLU A 169 -15.91 -23.96 -19.84
CA GLU A 169 -16.59 -22.67 -19.71
C GLU A 169 -17.48 -22.62 -18.45
N GLU A 170 -18.17 -23.71 -18.14
CA GLU A 170 -19.06 -23.82 -16.97
C GLU A 170 -18.28 -23.62 -15.67
N VAL A 171 -17.12 -24.29 -15.51
CA VAL A 171 -16.26 -24.14 -14.32
C VAL A 171 -15.79 -22.70 -14.19
N PHE A 172 -15.33 -22.08 -15.27
CA PHE A 172 -14.90 -20.69 -15.27
C PHE A 172 -16.03 -19.74 -14.86
N ASN A 173 -17.22 -19.90 -15.44
CA ASN A 173 -18.35 -19.02 -15.16
C ASN A 173 -18.86 -19.17 -13.72
N ASN A 174 -18.84 -20.35 -13.13
CA ASN A 174 -19.19 -20.58 -11.74
C ASN A 174 -18.22 -19.84 -10.80
N ILE A 175 -16.90 -20.00 -11.00
CA ILE A 175 -15.87 -19.33 -10.20
C ILE A 175 -15.97 -17.80 -10.36
N LYS A 176 -16.17 -17.32 -11.59
CA LYS A 176 -16.37 -15.90 -11.88
C LYS A 176 -17.57 -15.35 -11.11
N THR A 177 -18.69 -16.04 -11.11
CA THR A 177 -19.92 -15.60 -10.40
C THR A 177 -19.69 -15.52 -8.90
N ASP A 178 -19.08 -16.54 -8.30
CA ASP A 178 -18.78 -16.57 -6.86
C ASP A 178 -17.81 -15.44 -6.47
N TYR A 179 -16.80 -15.20 -7.31
CA TYR A 179 -15.83 -14.15 -7.04
C TYR A 179 -16.43 -12.75 -7.18
N LEU A 180 -17.24 -12.49 -8.20
CA LEU A 180 -17.92 -11.22 -8.38
C LEU A 180 -18.91 -10.92 -7.25
N ALA A 181 -19.58 -11.92 -6.70
CA ALA A 181 -20.41 -11.74 -5.50
C ALA A 181 -19.58 -11.28 -4.30
N LEU A 182 -18.39 -11.85 -4.10
CA LEU A 182 -17.45 -11.45 -3.05
C LEU A 182 -16.97 -9.99 -3.25
N THR A 183 -16.54 -9.64 -4.46
CA THR A 183 -16.01 -8.29 -4.74
C THR A 183 -17.08 -7.21 -4.61
N THR A 184 -18.32 -7.51 -4.97
CA THR A 184 -19.48 -6.61 -4.75
C THR A 184 -19.67 -6.31 -3.26
N GLN A 185 -19.57 -7.31 -2.38
CA GLN A 185 -19.66 -7.11 -0.92
C GLN A 185 -18.53 -6.20 -0.40
N LEU A 186 -17.36 -6.22 -1.06
CA LEU A 186 -16.17 -5.44 -0.68
C LEU A 186 -16.13 -4.07 -1.37
N GLY A 187 -17.11 -3.72 -2.20
CA GLY A 187 -17.14 -2.45 -2.94
C GLY A 187 -16.08 -2.34 -4.02
N ILE A 188 -15.69 -3.46 -4.64
CA ILE A 188 -14.73 -3.50 -5.75
C ILE A 188 -15.51 -3.76 -7.04
N ASP A 189 -15.52 -2.79 -7.95
CA ASP A 189 -16.31 -2.84 -9.18
C ASP A 189 -15.48 -3.23 -10.40
N ASP A 190 -14.16 -2.94 -10.40
CA ASP A 190 -13.29 -3.20 -11.55
C ASP A 190 -12.57 -4.55 -11.42
N VAL A 191 -13.24 -5.58 -11.90
CA VAL A 191 -12.74 -6.97 -11.91
C VAL A 191 -12.81 -7.53 -13.32
N THR A 192 -11.65 -7.90 -13.87
CA THR A 192 -11.55 -8.62 -15.13
C THR A 192 -11.10 -10.06 -14.89
N CYS A 193 -11.78 -11.03 -15.51
CA CYS A 193 -11.55 -12.45 -15.25
C CYS A 193 -10.89 -13.11 -16.46
N PHE A 194 -9.90 -13.99 -16.23
CA PHE A 194 -9.11 -14.67 -17.25
C PHE A 194 -9.07 -16.18 -17.00
N PRO A 195 -9.51 -17.03 -17.96
CA PRO A 195 -9.30 -18.47 -17.89
C PRO A 195 -7.89 -18.78 -18.41
N ILE A 196 -6.96 -19.11 -17.49
CA ILE A 196 -5.54 -19.31 -17.87
C ILE A 196 -5.04 -20.71 -17.55
N SER A 197 -3.98 -21.12 -18.25
CA SER A 197 -3.03 -22.13 -17.79
C SER A 197 -1.64 -21.49 -17.73
N ALA A 198 -1.17 -21.18 -16.52
CA ALA A 198 0.15 -20.59 -16.33
C ALA A 198 1.26 -21.56 -16.79
N LEU A 199 1.04 -22.86 -16.64
CA LEU A 199 2.01 -23.89 -17.03
C LEU A 199 2.10 -24.03 -18.55
N GLU A 200 0.97 -24.05 -19.25
CA GLU A 200 0.93 -24.24 -20.70
C GLU A 200 0.92 -22.93 -21.49
N GLY A 201 0.65 -21.79 -20.83
CA GLY A 201 0.71 -20.44 -21.40
C GLY A 201 -0.61 -19.93 -21.97
N ASP A 202 -1.72 -20.69 -21.84
CA ASP A 202 -3.01 -20.29 -22.39
C ASP A 202 -3.54 -19.00 -21.78
N ASN A 203 -3.89 -18.05 -22.61
CA ASN A 203 -4.41 -16.71 -22.26
C ASN A 203 -3.48 -15.90 -21.33
N VAL A 204 -2.21 -16.26 -21.17
CA VAL A 204 -1.24 -15.51 -20.37
C VAL A 204 -0.66 -14.38 -21.19
N VAL A 205 0.09 -14.65 -22.27
CA VAL A 205 0.68 -13.67 -23.17
C VAL A 205 -0.14 -13.56 -24.45
N GLU A 206 -0.50 -14.70 -25.03
CA GLU A 206 -1.31 -14.79 -26.23
C GLU A 206 -2.67 -15.42 -25.91
N LYS A 207 -3.67 -15.10 -26.76
CA LYS A 207 -5.00 -15.70 -26.63
C LYS A 207 -4.97 -17.17 -27.03
N SER A 208 -5.58 -18.03 -26.21
CA SER A 208 -5.64 -19.47 -26.44
C SER A 208 -6.72 -19.85 -27.44
N LEU A 209 -6.41 -20.82 -28.30
CA LEU A 209 -7.38 -21.48 -29.15
C LEU A 209 -8.24 -22.53 -28.42
N ARG A 210 -7.83 -22.93 -27.22
CA ARG A 210 -8.54 -23.93 -26.38
C ARG A 210 -9.71 -23.36 -25.60
N THR A 211 -9.82 -22.02 -25.56
CA THR A 211 -10.94 -21.29 -24.94
C THR A 211 -11.69 -20.44 -25.97
N PRO A 212 -12.29 -21.06 -27.03
CA PRO A 212 -12.95 -20.28 -28.10
C PRO A 212 -14.15 -19.47 -27.60
N TRP A 213 -14.71 -19.82 -26.46
CA TRP A 213 -15.80 -19.14 -25.77
C TRP A 213 -15.35 -17.89 -25.00
N PHE A 214 -14.05 -17.68 -24.83
CA PHE A 214 -13.51 -16.52 -24.13
C PHE A 214 -13.24 -15.37 -25.13
N ASP A 215 -14.04 -14.32 -25.08
CA ASP A 215 -13.91 -13.17 -25.97
C ASP A 215 -12.92 -12.11 -25.49
N GLY A 216 -12.39 -12.23 -24.25
CA GLY A 216 -11.43 -11.32 -23.67
C GLY A 216 -10.05 -11.33 -24.34
N THR A 217 -9.20 -10.39 -23.96
CA THR A 217 -7.78 -10.35 -24.31
C THR A 217 -6.97 -11.33 -23.45
N SER A 218 -5.70 -11.56 -23.78
CA SER A 218 -4.77 -12.25 -22.87
C SER A 218 -4.53 -11.41 -21.60
N LEU A 219 -4.06 -12.05 -20.55
CA LEU A 219 -3.72 -11.37 -19.29
C LEU A 219 -2.69 -10.26 -19.54
N LEU A 220 -1.61 -10.52 -20.28
CA LEU A 220 -0.61 -9.50 -20.62
C LEU A 220 -1.22 -8.35 -21.42
N GLY A 221 -2.04 -8.62 -22.42
CA GLY A 221 -2.72 -7.59 -23.19
C GLY A 221 -3.58 -6.68 -22.33
N PHE A 222 -4.27 -7.21 -21.33
CA PHE A 222 -4.99 -6.43 -20.33
C PHE A 222 -4.03 -5.58 -19.47
N LEU A 223 -2.97 -6.17 -18.96
CA LEU A 223 -1.99 -5.47 -18.12
C LEU A 223 -1.31 -4.31 -18.87
N GLU A 224 -1.11 -4.44 -20.19
CA GLU A 224 -0.57 -3.38 -21.04
C GLU A 224 -1.52 -2.19 -21.25
N THR A 225 -2.82 -2.44 -21.19
CA THR A 225 -3.85 -1.45 -21.59
C THR A 225 -4.69 -0.90 -20.45
N VAL A 226 -4.71 -1.55 -19.28
CA VAL A 226 -5.51 -1.10 -18.13
C VAL A 226 -5.18 0.35 -17.75
N PRO A 227 -6.19 1.26 -17.63
CA PRO A 227 -5.96 2.67 -17.32
C PRO A 227 -5.73 2.84 -15.81
N ILE A 228 -4.50 3.18 -15.39
CA ILE A 228 -4.15 3.42 -13.99
C ILE A 228 -3.96 4.90 -13.65
N ASP A 229 -3.91 5.77 -14.65
CA ASP A 229 -3.62 7.20 -14.43
C ASP A 229 -4.81 7.93 -13.81
N GLN A 230 -6.03 7.42 -14.03
CA GLN A 230 -7.27 7.97 -13.48
C GLN A 230 -7.42 7.72 -11.97
N ASP A 231 -6.62 6.83 -11.38
CA ASP A 231 -6.65 6.53 -9.95
C ASP A 231 -5.96 7.57 -9.08
N ARG A 232 -5.20 8.46 -9.69
CA ARG A 232 -4.47 9.50 -8.98
C ARG A 232 -5.38 10.66 -8.62
N ASN A 233 -5.32 11.08 -7.36
CA ASN A 233 -5.96 12.32 -6.95
C ASN A 233 -5.16 13.50 -7.52
N MET A 234 -5.67 14.12 -8.58
CA MET A 234 -5.08 15.28 -9.26
C MET A 234 -5.66 16.62 -8.79
N GLN A 235 -6.63 16.61 -7.86
CA GLN A 235 -7.34 17.80 -7.41
C GLN A 235 -6.74 18.38 -6.12
N ASP A 236 -6.53 17.52 -5.11
CA ASP A 236 -6.08 17.97 -3.80
C ASP A 236 -4.55 18.04 -3.76
N PHE A 237 -3.99 19.22 -3.81
CA PHE A 237 -2.55 19.36 -3.73
C PHE A 237 -2.03 19.09 -2.32
N ARG A 238 -1.13 18.10 -2.21
CA ARG A 238 -0.44 17.71 -0.97
C ARG A 238 1.03 17.51 -1.25
N PHE A 239 1.86 18.26 -0.53
CA PHE A 239 3.31 18.19 -0.65
C PHE A 239 3.95 18.09 0.73
N PRO A 240 4.11 16.87 1.27
CA PRO A 240 4.85 16.63 2.50
C PRO A 240 6.33 16.96 2.32
N VAL A 241 6.85 17.86 3.14
CA VAL A 241 8.25 18.26 3.07
C VAL A 241 9.14 17.16 3.64
N GLN A 242 10.05 16.65 2.82
CA GLN A 242 10.99 15.60 3.19
C GLN A 242 12.34 16.13 3.62
N TYR A 243 12.78 17.20 2.97
CA TYR A 243 14.08 17.80 3.23
C TYR A 243 14.04 19.29 2.89
N VAL A 244 14.80 20.10 3.65
CA VAL A 244 14.98 21.53 3.35
C VAL A 244 16.39 21.71 2.82
N LEU A 245 16.50 22.12 1.57
CA LEU A 245 17.76 22.33 0.87
C LEU A 245 18.16 23.80 0.93
N ARG A 246 19.33 24.08 1.52
CA ARG A 246 19.89 25.44 1.61
C ARG A 246 21.38 25.39 1.31
N PRO A 247 21.79 25.26 0.04
CA PRO A 247 23.20 25.15 -0.34
C PRO A 247 23.97 26.48 -0.19
N ASN A 248 23.27 27.61 -0.24
CA ASN A 248 23.80 28.95 -0.07
C ASN A 248 22.74 29.89 0.54
N LEU A 249 23.04 31.16 0.70
CA LEU A 249 22.14 32.17 1.31
C LEU A 249 20.98 32.55 0.39
N ASP A 250 21.15 32.42 -0.92
CA ASP A 250 20.19 32.87 -1.93
C ASP A 250 19.17 31.80 -2.35
N PHE A 251 19.38 30.53 -1.92
CA PHE A 251 18.51 29.42 -2.27
C PHE A 251 18.00 28.70 -1.03
N ARG A 252 16.68 28.66 -0.89
CA ARG A 252 15.97 27.84 0.07
C ARG A 252 14.88 27.05 -0.63
N GLY A 253 15.08 25.74 -0.74
CA GLY A 253 14.16 24.82 -1.41
C GLY A 253 13.58 23.79 -0.48
N PHE A 254 12.32 23.46 -0.68
CA PHE A 254 11.58 22.40 0.03
C PHE A 254 11.47 21.21 -0.87
N CYS A 255 12.23 20.17 -0.54
CA CYS A 255 12.27 18.93 -1.34
C CYS A 255 11.19 17.97 -0.85
N GLY A 256 10.47 17.36 -1.78
CA GLY A 256 9.46 16.38 -1.47
C GLY A 256 8.92 15.69 -2.72
N LYS A 257 7.99 14.78 -2.48
CA LYS A 257 7.19 14.16 -3.52
C LYS A 257 5.79 14.77 -3.50
N VAL A 258 5.30 15.19 -4.65
CA VAL A 258 3.89 15.57 -4.79
C VAL A 258 3.04 14.34 -4.49
N ALA A 259 2.41 14.32 -3.31
CA ALA A 259 1.61 13.19 -2.83
C ALA A 259 0.28 13.10 -3.58
N SER A 260 -0.30 14.25 -3.92
CA SER A 260 -1.48 14.37 -4.78
C SER A 260 -1.57 15.78 -5.37
N GLY A 261 -2.44 15.94 -6.36
CA GLY A 261 -2.74 17.22 -7.01
C GLY A 261 -1.68 17.70 -7.99
N VAL A 262 -1.85 18.96 -8.38
CA VAL A 262 -0.99 19.69 -9.31
C VAL A 262 -0.63 21.05 -8.70
N ILE A 263 0.60 21.48 -8.89
CA ILE A 263 1.10 22.80 -8.48
C ILE A 263 1.78 23.49 -9.65
N HIS A 264 1.51 24.78 -9.83
CA HIS A 264 2.14 25.62 -10.84
C HIS A 264 3.03 26.68 -10.21
N LYS A 265 4.00 27.13 -10.96
CA LYS A 265 4.75 28.33 -10.62
C LYS A 265 3.78 29.51 -10.47
N GLY A 266 3.93 30.31 -9.40
CA GLY A 266 3.03 31.42 -9.07
C GLY A 266 1.78 31.04 -8.28
N ASP A 267 1.47 29.74 -8.11
CA ASP A 267 0.34 29.30 -7.28
C ASP A 267 0.53 29.75 -5.83
N GLU A 268 -0.58 30.14 -5.21
CA GLU A 268 -0.64 30.45 -3.79
C GLU A 268 -0.66 29.16 -2.97
N ILE A 269 0.17 29.10 -1.93
CA ILE A 269 0.27 27.94 -1.03
C ILE A 269 0.18 28.37 0.43
N MET A 270 -0.22 27.42 1.25
CA MET A 270 -0.20 27.50 2.72
C MET A 270 0.74 26.45 3.30
N ALA A 271 1.59 26.88 4.23
CA ALA A 271 2.43 25.95 5.01
C ALA A 271 1.71 25.52 6.29
N LEU A 272 1.57 24.22 6.51
CA LEU A 272 1.01 23.65 7.73
C LEU A 272 2.13 23.13 8.64
N PRO A 273 2.10 23.38 9.97
CA PRO A 273 0.98 23.90 10.78
C PRO A 273 0.88 25.41 10.88
N SER A 274 1.87 26.16 10.45
CA SER A 274 1.98 27.61 10.69
C SER A 274 0.86 28.44 10.05
N ARG A 275 0.18 27.88 9.03
CA ARG A 275 -0.82 28.55 8.18
C ARG A 275 -0.31 29.80 7.47
N LYS A 276 1.02 29.96 7.38
CA LYS A 276 1.63 31.06 6.64
C LYS A 276 1.43 30.86 5.15
N MET A 277 1.11 31.94 4.46
CA MET A 277 0.85 31.99 3.03
C MET A 277 2.11 32.43 2.29
N SER A 278 2.33 31.90 1.11
CA SER A 278 3.32 32.40 0.14
C SER A 278 2.94 31.97 -1.27
N ARG A 279 3.78 32.31 -2.25
CA ARG A 279 3.65 31.89 -3.65
C ARG A 279 4.82 31.03 -4.06
N VAL A 280 4.55 30.09 -4.96
CA VAL A 280 5.58 29.24 -5.57
C VAL A 280 6.45 30.11 -6.48
N LYS A 281 7.71 30.31 -6.11
CA LYS A 281 8.69 31.07 -6.90
C LYS A 281 9.22 30.23 -8.07
N SER A 282 9.64 28.99 -7.80
CA SER A 282 10.09 28.06 -8.81
C SER A 282 9.87 26.62 -8.38
N ILE A 283 9.81 25.72 -9.36
CA ILE A 283 9.74 24.26 -9.19
C ILE A 283 10.96 23.69 -9.87
N VAL A 284 11.86 23.06 -9.11
CA VAL A 284 13.19 22.68 -9.59
C VAL A 284 13.35 21.15 -9.55
N THR A 285 13.93 20.62 -10.60
CA THR A 285 14.40 19.24 -10.71
C THR A 285 15.88 19.20 -11.03
N TYR A 286 16.48 18.01 -11.16
CA TYR A 286 17.85 17.87 -11.61
C TYR A 286 18.05 18.43 -13.03
N ASP A 287 17.05 18.27 -13.90
CA ASP A 287 17.09 18.69 -15.31
C ASP A 287 16.76 20.15 -15.55
N GLY A 288 16.39 20.89 -14.48
CA GLY A 288 16.06 22.31 -14.55
C GLY A 288 14.73 22.68 -13.88
N GLU A 289 14.25 23.89 -14.22
CA GLU A 289 12.98 24.43 -13.71
C GLU A 289 11.79 23.90 -14.54
N LEU A 290 10.69 23.65 -13.82
CA LEU A 290 9.39 23.25 -14.39
C LEU A 290 8.37 24.37 -14.18
N GLU A 291 7.44 24.52 -15.12
CA GLU A 291 6.28 25.43 -14.99
C GLU A 291 5.22 24.84 -14.03
N TYR A 292 5.12 23.50 -13.95
CA TYR A 292 4.22 22.81 -13.04
C TYR A 292 4.77 21.45 -12.65
N ALA A 293 4.28 20.94 -11.52
CA ALA A 293 4.53 19.56 -11.08
C ALA A 293 3.23 18.90 -10.62
N PHE A 294 3.17 17.58 -10.73
CA PHE A 294 2.00 16.77 -10.41
C PHE A 294 2.37 15.46 -9.72
N CYS A 295 1.38 14.81 -9.12
CA CYS A 295 1.57 13.51 -8.48
C CYS A 295 1.97 12.43 -9.52
N PRO A 296 3.04 11.66 -9.28
CA PRO A 296 3.87 11.54 -8.08
C PRO A 296 5.29 12.10 -8.25
N GLN A 297 5.48 13.21 -8.91
CA GLN A 297 6.81 13.77 -9.19
C GLN A 297 7.54 14.16 -7.90
N CYS A 298 8.86 13.95 -7.89
CA CYS A 298 9.76 14.43 -6.84
C CYS A 298 10.39 15.74 -7.31
N VAL A 299 10.16 16.81 -6.56
CA VAL A 299 10.59 18.17 -6.93
C VAL A 299 11.09 18.94 -5.72
N THR A 300 11.77 20.03 -5.99
CA THR A 300 12.12 21.07 -5.00
C THR A 300 11.29 22.31 -5.29
N ILE A 301 10.49 22.75 -4.32
CA ILE A 301 9.69 23.98 -4.42
C ILE A 301 10.41 25.09 -3.69
N THR A 302 10.59 26.25 -4.34
CA THR A 302 11.04 27.48 -3.69
C THR A 302 9.87 28.45 -3.56
N LEU A 303 9.90 29.30 -2.55
CA LEU A 303 8.83 30.25 -2.25
C LEU A 303 9.34 31.70 -2.43
N GLU A 304 8.40 32.61 -2.65
CA GLU A 304 8.71 34.04 -2.74
C GLU A 304 9.12 34.61 -1.39
N ASP A 305 8.46 34.14 -0.30
CA ASP A 305 8.72 34.62 1.05
C ASP A 305 9.60 33.61 1.82
N GLU A 306 10.41 34.15 2.75
CA GLU A 306 11.17 33.33 3.69
C GLU A 306 10.27 32.84 4.82
N ILE A 307 9.64 31.68 4.64
CA ILE A 307 8.82 31.00 5.66
C ILE A 307 9.62 29.86 6.29
N ASP A 308 9.57 29.77 7.62
CA ASP A 308 10.11 28.60 8.31
C ASP A 308 9.22 27.40 8.09
N ILE A 309 9.76 26.42 7.38
CA ILE A 309 9.14 25.14 7.07
C ILE A 309 10.19 24.06 7.30
N SER A 310 9.79 23.00 8.00
CA SER A 310 10.66 21.91 8.39
C SER A 310 10.19 20.57 7.81
N ARG A 311 11.07 19.56 7.86
CA ARG A 311 10.68 18.18 7.54
C ARG A 311 9.50 17.76 8.43
N GLY A 312 8.49 17.14 7.81
CA GLY A 312 7.26 16.69 8.46
C GLY A 312 6.10 17.68 8.32
N GLU A 313 6.38 18.91 7.89
CA GLU A 313 5.38 19.91 7.55
C GLU A 313 4.84 19.68 6.13
N MET A 314 3.75 20.33 5.78
CA MET A 314 3.06 20.11 4.51
C MET A 314 2.73 21.43 3.82
N LEU A 315 3.00 21.48 2.51
CA LEU A 315 2.50 22.57 1.65
C LEU A 315 1.19 22.12 1.01
N VAL A 316 0.19 22.99 1.05
CA VAL A 316 -1.16 22.75 0.52
C VAL A 316 -1.68 24.00 -0.19
N LYS A 317 -2.74 23.86 -1.00
CA LYS A 317 -3.50 25.02 -1.50
C LYS A 317 -4.42 25.54 -0.39
N PRO A 318 -4.57 26.88 -0.23
CA PRO A 318 -5.30 27.48 0.89
C PRO A 318 -6.80 27.17 0.88
N ASP A 319 -7.37 26.94 -0.29
CA ASP A 319 -8.77 26.62 -0.51
C ASP A 319 -9.09 25.10 -0.37
N ASN A 320 -8.07 24.28 -0.19
CA ASN A 320 -8.22 22.82 -0.12
C ASN A 320 -7.30 22.21 0.94
N LEU A 321 -7.74 22.25 2.19
CA LEU A 321 -6.96 21.77 3.32
C LEU A 321 -7.21 20.27 3.59
N PRO A 322 -6.17 19.52 4.05
CA PRO A 322 -6.36 18.19 4.62
C PRO A 322 -7.08 18.27 5.96
N PHE A 323 -7.49 17.13 6.49
CA PHE A 323 -7.88 17.06 7.90
C PHE A 323 -6.71 17.42 8.81
N ILE A 324 -7.02 18.11 9.90
CA ILE A 324 -6.05 18.56 10.91
C ILE A 324 -6.55 18.09 12.26
N GLY A 325 -5.86 17.15 12.89
CA GLY A 325 -6.33 16.60 14.14
C GLY A 325 -5.33 15.67 14.83
N ARG A 326 -5.71 15.27 16.04
CA ARG A 326 -4.95 14.34 16.90
C ARG A 326 -5.72 13.05 17.16
N TYR A 327 -7.00 13.02 16.86
CA TYR A 327 -7.90 11.91 17.09
C TYR A 327 -8.31 11.31 15.76
N LEU A 328 -8.06 10.02 15.59
CA LEU A 328 -8.18 9.34 14.31
C LEU A 328 -9.02 8.06 14.47
N GLN A 329 -9.98 7.87 13.59
CA GLN A 329 -10.56 6.56 13.36
C GLN A 329 -9.80 5.90 12.22
N THR A 330 -9.31 4.68 12.44
CA THR A 330 -8.42 4.02 11.50
C THR A 330 -8.74 2.54 11.38
N LYS A 331 -8.59 1.99 10.18
CA LYS A 331 -8.47 0.55 10.01
C LYS A 331 -7.03 0.17 10.30
N LEU A 332 -6.82 -0.88 11.08
CA LEU A 332 -5.53 -1.33 11.53
C LEU A 332 -5.33 -2.80 11.17
N VAL A 333 -4.13 -3.16 10.73
CA VAL A 333 -3.66 -4.54 10.59
C VAL A 333 -2.52 -4.74 11.54
N TRP A 334 -2.66 -5.70 12.47
CA TRP A 334 -1.61 -6.01 13.43
C TRP A 334 -0.58 -6.95 12.81
N MET A 335 0.70 -6.61 12.91
CA MET A 335 1.79 -7.29 12.23
C MET A 335 2.81 -7.92 13.18
N ASP A 336 2.72 -7.62 14.48
CA ASP A 336 3.64 -8.16 15.48
C ASP A 336 3.18 -9.54 15.95
N GLU A 337 4.14 -10.38 16.30
CA GLU A 337 3.88 -11.70 16.89
C GLU A 337 3.33 -11.56 18.32
N GLU A 338 3.77 -10.52 19.05
CA GLU A 338 3.20 -10.19 20.33
C GLU A 338 1.81 -9.57 20.18
N PRO A 339 0.84 -10.01 21.00
CA PRO A 339 -0.49 -9.39 21.01
C PRO A 339 -0.42 -7.90 21.35
N MET A 340 -1.36 -7.14 20.82
CA MET A 340 -1.45 -5.70 21.06
C MET A 340 -1.67 -5.40 22.54
N ASP A 341 -0.79 -4.59 23.12
CA ASP A 341 -0.95 -4.04 24.45
C ASP A 341 -1.45 -2.58 24.34
N ARG A 342 -2.70 -2.33 24.72
CA ARG A 342 -3.32 -1.00 24.69
C ARG A 342 -2.71 0.00 25.68
N SER A 343 -1.99 -0.48 26.69
CA SER A 343 -1.31 0.38 27.67
C SER A 343 -0.01 0.97 27.10
N LYS A 344 0.53 0.36 26.03
CA LYS A 344 1.75 0.82 25.38
C LYS A 344 1.50 2.07 24.54
N GLN A 345 2.49 2.94 24.51
CA GLN A 345 2.63 4.01 23.52
C GLN A 345 3.49 3.52 22.37
N PHE A 346 3.06 3.85 21.15
CA PHE A 346 3.80 3.53 19.92
C PHE A 346 4.35 4.81 19.29
N PHE A 347 5.38 4.71 18.47
CA PHE A 347 5.65 5.74 17.47
C PHE A 347 4.73 5.51 16.27
N LEU A 348 3.96 6.54 15.92
CA LEU A 348 3.19 6.60 14.68
C LEU A 348 4.00 7.37 13.65
N LYS A 349 4.28 6.73 12.51
CA LYS A 349 4.98 7.36 11.38
C LYS A 349 4.02 7.45 10.19
N ALA A 350 3.63 8.69 9.86
CA ALA A 350 2.78 9.03 8.71
C ALA A 350 3.61 9.89 7.74
N GLY A 351 3.98 9.30 6.60
CA GLY A 351 4.87 9.97 5.64
C GLY A 351 6.17 10.42 6.28
N THR A 352 6.40 11.73 6.32
CA THR A 352 7.61 12.36 6.89
C THR A 352 7.46 12.72 8.37
N ASN A 353 6.26 12.60 8.93
CA ASN A 353 5.96 12.94 10.31
C ASN A 353 6.05 11.73 11.23
N THR A 354 6.64 11.93 12.42
CA THR A 354 6.70 10.91 13.47
C THR A 354 6.24 11.52 14.79
N THR A 355 5.31 10.83 15.46
CA THR A 355 4.74 11.25 16.73
C THR A 355 4.46 10.06 17.62
N ARG A 356 4.31 10.26 18.93
CA ARG A 356 3.78 9.22 19.80
C ARG A 356 2.29 9.07 19.60
N ALA A 357 1.80 7.85 19.72
CA ALA A 357 0.40 7.50 19.57
C ALA A 357 -0.02 6.44 20.59
N THR A 358 -1.30 6.49 20.97
CA THR A 358 -1.94 5.52 21.86
C THR A 358 -3.23 5.03 21.22
N ILE A 359 -3.46 3.72 21.26
CA ILE A 359 -4.71 3.12 20.83
C ILE A 359 -5.71 3.25 21.98
N ARG A 360 -6.76 4.04 21.77
CA ARG A 360 -7.76 4.33 22.80
C ARG A 360 -8.81 3.25 22.90
N ALA A 361 -9.36 2.87 21.77
CA ALA A 361 -10.44 1.89 21.69
C ALA A 361 -10.28 1.01 20.47
N ILE A 362 -10.85 -0.17 20.51
CA ILE A 362 -11.10 -1.05 19.38
C ILE A 362 -12.60 -0.99 19.14
N ASP A 363 -13.00 -0.47 17.98
CA ASP A 363 -14.41 -0.42 17.61
C ASP A 363 -14.91 -1.82 17.28
N TYR A 364 -14.14 -2.57 16.46
CA TYR A 364 -14.40 -3.96 16.11
C TYR A 364 -13.17 -4.64 15.50
N ARG A 365 -13.17 -5.96 15.48
CA ARG A 365 -12.28 -6.79 14.64
C ARG A 365 -13.08 -7.34 13.47
N VAL A 366 -12.41 -7.68 12.38
CA VAL A 366 -13.02 -8.30 11.21
C VAL A 366 -12.64 -9.78 11.18
N ASP A 367 -13.63 -10.66 11.14
CA ASP A 367 -13.39 -12.04 10.73
C ASP A 367 -13.21 -12.08 9.20
N VAL A 368 -11.98 -12.31 8.76
CA VAL A 368 -11.64 -12.32 7.34
C VAL A 368 -12.26 -13.50 6.55
N ASN A 369 -12.84 -14.47 7.22
CA ASN A 369 -13.52 -15.60 6.60
C ASN A 369 -14.99 -15.31 6.31
N THR A 370 -15.67 -14.67 7.29
CA THR A 370 -17.10 -14.33 7.20
C THR A 370 -17.34 -12.88 6.82
N MET A 371 -16.31 -12.02 6.92
CA MET A 371 -16.39 -10.55 6.79
C MET A 371 -17.24 -9.87 7.87
N GLU A 372 -17.55 -10.58 8.95
CA GLU A 372 -18.33 -10.06 10.06
C GLU A 372 -17.48 -9.20 11.00
N GLN A 373 -18.11 -8.18 11.57
CA GLN A 373 -17.51 -7.36 12.61
C GLN A 373 -17.71 -8.02 13.97
N LEU A 374 -16.64 -8.34 14.64
CA LEU A 374 -16.64 -8.97 15.95
C LEU A 374 -16.14 -7.99 17.02
N PRO A 375 -16.67 -8.04 18.24
CA PRO A 375 -16.09 -7.29 19.36
C PRO A 375 -14.67 -7.77 19.62
N GLY A 376 -13.78 -6.86 20.03
CA GLY A 376 -12.40 -7.19 20.35
C GLY A 376 -11.82 -6.31 21.43
N THR A 377 -10.92 -6.85 22.23
CA THR A 377 -10.20 -6.14 23.29
C THR A 377 -8.73 -5.95 22.97
N ASP A 378 -8.19 -6.76 22.07
CA ASP A 378 -6.80 -6.79 21.60
C ASP A 378 -6.74 -7.21 20.12
N PHE A 379 -5.57 -7.14 19.53
CA PHE A 379 -5.24 -7.72 18.22
C PHE A 379 -4.08 -8.69 18.35
N ARG A 380 -4.17 -9.78 17.60
CA ARG A 380 -3.09 -10.73 17.38
C ARG A 380 -2.54 -10.62 15.97
N LEU A 381 -1.44 -11.28 15.70
CA LEU A 381 -0.80 -11.30 14.39
C LEU A 381 -1.83 -11.54 13.27
N ASN A 382 -1.79 -10.69 12.24
CA ASN A 382 -2.64 -10.70 11.05
C ASN A 382 -4.13 -10.37 11.30
N GLU A 383 -4.51 -10.00 12.52
CA GLU A 383 -5.87 -9.52 12.78
C GLU A 383 -6.06 -8.10 12.27
N ILE A 384 -7.27 -7.84 11.80
CA ILE A 384 -7.69 -6.59 11.17
C ILE A 384 -8.91 -6.05 11.91
N GLY A 385 -8.99 -4.75 12.08
CA GLY A 385 -10.17 -4.12 12.66
C GLY A 385 -10.10 -2.60 12.59
N GLN A 386 -11.06 -1.98 13.26
CA GLN A 386 -11.15 -0.53 13.37
C GLN A 386 -10.83 -0.10 14.78
N VAL A 387 -10.00 0.93 14.88
CA VAL A 387 -9.52 1.46 16.16
C VAL A 387 -9.57 2.98 16.20
N GLN A 388 -9.61 3.50 17.41
CA GLN A 388 -9.46 4.92 17.70
C GLN A 388 -8.05 5.19 18.23
N ILE A 389 -7.34 6.11 17.58
CA ILE A 389 -5.97 6.46 17.93
C ILE A 389 -5.89 7.93 18.33
N THR A 390 -5.12 8.20 19.37
CA THR A 390 -4.71 9.57 19.73
C THR A 390 -3.22 9.76 19.48
N THR A 391 -2.86 10.91 18.93
CA THR A 391 -1.46 11.29 18.68
C THR A 391 -1.02 12.44 19.58
N ALA A 392 0.26 12.46 19.96
CA ALA A 392 0.83 13.52 20.78
C ALA A 392 0.94 14.85 20.02
N LYS A 393 1.23 14.78 18.70
CA LYS A 393 1.26 15.95 17.82
C LYS A 393 0.07 15.93 16.86
N THR A 394 -0.36 17.11 16.44
CA THR A 394 -1.34 17.26 15.37
C THR A 394 -0.79 16.70 14.06
N LEU A 395 -1.59 15.92 13.36
CA LEU A 395 -1.31 15.39 12.04
C LEU A 395 -2.10 16.14 10.96
N PHE A 396 -1.55 16.14 9.76
CA PHE A 396 -2.19 16.62 8.52
C PHE A 396 -2.38 15.40 7.63
N PHE A 397 -3.61 15.02 7.35
CA PHE A 397 -3.91 13.77 6.67
C PHE A 397 -5.19 13.89 5.84
N ASP A 398 -5.34 13.02 4.87
CA ASP A 398 -6.60 12.79 4.17
C ASP A 398 -7.11 11.38 4.54
N ALA A 399 -8.38 11.11 4.28
CA ALA A 399 -8.86 9.74 4.35
C ALA A 399 -8.06 8.85 3.36
N TYR A 400 -7.68 7.65 3.78
CA TYR A 400 -6.88 6.73 2.97
C TYR A 400 -7.52 6.44 1.60
N ALA A 401 -8.84 6.29 1.58
CA ALA A 401 -9.60 6.09 0.35
C ALA A 401 -9.45 7.26 -0.64
N LYS A 402 -9.24 8.49 -0.15
CA LYS A 402 -9.07 9.69 -0.97
C LYS A 402 -7.62 9.90 -1.38
N ASN A 403 -6.67 9.66 -0.47
CA ASN A 403 -5.25 9.83 -0.70
C ASN A 403 -4.42 8.85 0.15
N ARG A 404 -3.97 7.75 -0.46
CA ARG A 404 -3.17 6.73 0.22
C ARG A 404 -1.88 7.28 0.82
N ALA A 405 -1.24 8.25 0.15
CA ALA A 405 0.06 8.77 0.56
C ALA A 405 0.01 9.59 1.86
N THR A 406 -1.10 10.26 2.13
CA THR A 406 -1.31 11.07 3.33
C THR A 406 -2.24 10.42 4.35
N GLY A 407 -2.95 9.35 3.95
CA GLY A 407 -3.90 8.61 4.79
C GLY A 407 -3.34 7.33 5.41
N ALA A 408 -2.08 6.98 5.17
CA ALA A 408 -1.44 5.78 5.71
C ALA A 408 -0.42 6.09 6.79
N PHE A 409 -0.27 5.18 7.74
CA PHE A 409 0.78 5.23 8.76
C PHE A 409 1.21 3.82 9.19
N ILE A 410 2.33 3.76 9.91
CA ILE A 410 2.77 2.56 10.64
C ILE A 410 2.89 2.87 12.12
N LEU A 411 2.62 1.85 12.96
CA LEU A 411 2.94 1.87 14.39
C LEU A 411 4.24 1.10 14.62
N ILE A 412 5.12 1.71 15.39
CA ILE A 412 6.45 1.19 15.69
C ILE A 412 6.59 1.09 17.20
N ASP A 413 7.03 -0.06 17.70
CA ASP A 413 7.36 -0.22 19.11
C ASP A 413 8.59 0.61 19.45
N PRO A 414 8.52 1.49 20.48
CA PRO A 414 9.62 2.40 20.80
C PRO A 414 10.86 1.70 21.42
N ILE A 415 10.73 0.44 21.86
CA ILE A 415 11.80 -0.33 22.50
C ILE A 415 12.51 -1.21 21.47
N THR A 416 11.72 -2.01 20.72
CA THR A 416 12.26 -2.97 19.76
C THR A 416 12.53 -2.35 18.39
N ASN A 417 11.90 -1.21 18.07
CA ASN A 417 11.83 -0.60 16.75
C ASN A 417 11.14 -1.47 15.68
N ASN A 418 10.41 -2.50 16.08
CA ASN A 418 9.63 -3.32 15.17
C ASN A 418 8.39 -2.56 14.69
N THR A 419 8.02 -2.76 13.42
CA THR A 419 6.72 -2.32 12.92
C THR A 419 5.64 -3.25 13.43
N CYS A 420 4.81 -2.76 14.36
CA CYS A 420 3.76 -3.55 14.99
C CYS A 420 2.45 -3.54 14.21
N ALA A 421 2.17 -2.46 13.49
CA ALA A 421 0.93 -2.37 12.73
C ALA A 421 1.04 -1.42 11.54
N VAL A 422 0.16 -1.63 10.57
CA VAL A 422 -0.14 -0.69 9.48
C VAL A 422 -1.55 -0.15 9.67
N GLY A 423 -1.72 1.16 9.49
CA GLY A 423 -2.99 1.84 9.64
C GLY A 423 -3.39 2.63 8.40
N MET A 424 -4.69 2.61 8.11
CA MET A 424 -5.35 3.39 7.08
C MET A 424 -6.35 4.32 7.77
N ILE A 425 -6.10 5.62 7.67
CA ILE A 425 -6.97 6.63 8.33
C ILE A 425 -8.29 6.70 7.58
N ASP A 426 -9.38 6.53 8.29
CA ASP A 426 -10.73 6.63 7.73
C ASP A 426 -11.23 8.08 7.83
N LYS A 427 -11.25 8.62 9.04
CA LYS A 427 -11.68 9.99 9.30
C LYS A 427 -11.07 10.57 10.59
N PRO A 428 -11.09 11.90 10.77
CA PRO A 428 -10.88 12.48 12.09
C PRO A 428 -12.04 12.09 13.02
N LEU A 429 -11.76 12.07 14.32
CA LEU A 429 -12.78 11.96 15.36
C LEU A 429 -12.92 13.31 16.07
N ASP A 430 -14.15 13.72 16.34
CA ASP A 430 -14.43 14.84 17.21
C ASP A 430 -14.32 14.42 18.68
N MET A 431 -14.12 15.39 19.57
CA MET A 431 -13.97 15.10 21.01
C MET A 431 -15.20 14.41 21.61
N GLU A 432 -16.38 14.64 21.03
CA GLU A 432 -17.65 14.05 21.44
C GLU A 432 -17.80 12.58 21.02
N ASP A 433 -17.13 12.18 19.93
CA ASP A 433 -17.16 10.81 19.40
C ASP A 433 -16.14 9.87 20.07
N ILE A 434 -15.27 10.42 20.92
CA ILE A 434 -14.23 9.64 21.57
C ILE A 434 -14.87 8.85 22.71
N GLN A 435 -14.86 7.52 22.58
CA GLN A 435 -15.24 6.67 23.71
C GLN A 435 -14.38 7.02 24.93
N GLU A 436 -15.04 7.30 26.03
CA GLU A 436 -14.35 7.54 27.30
C GLU A 436 -13.53 6.28 27.65
N VAL A 437 -12.24 6.37 27.41
CA VAL A 437 -11.32 5.40 27.99
C VAL A 437 -11.35 5.65 29.48
N ASP A 438 -11.27 4.59 30.29
CA ASP A 438 -10.98 4.66 31.72
C ASP A 438 -9.55 5.23 31.87
N LEU A 439 -9.44 6.54 31.69
CA LEU A 439 -8.20 7.23 31.93
C LEU A 439 -7.85 7.14 33.40
N PRO A 440 -6.57 6.90 33.75
CA PRO A 440 -6.10 7.03 35.10
C PRO A 440 -6.63 8.36 35.67
N THR A 441 -7.51 8.30 36.64
CA THR A 441 -8.13 9.50 37.22
C THR A 441 -7.42 9.85 38.50
N LEU A 442 -6.82 11.02 38.54
CA LEU A 442 -6.31 11.63 39.76
C LEU A 442 -7.47 12.36 40.46
N ASP A 443 -8.09 11.71 41.41
CA ASP A 443 -9.12 12.32 42.29
C ASP A 443 -8.36 13.10 43.39
N LEU A 444 -8.13 14.39 43.14
CA LEU A 444 -7.29 15.23 43.99
C LEU A 444 -7.80 15.31 45.45
N PRO A 445 -9.12 15.44 45.69
CA PRO A 445 -9.68 15.35 47.03
C PRO A 445 -9.39 14.02 47.74
N LYS A 446 -9.55 12.88 47.03
CA LYS A 446 -9.28 11.56 47.62
C LYS A 446 -7.80 11.33 47.92
N LEU A 447 -6.93 11.97 47.15
CA LEU A 447 -5.47 11.94 47.38
C LEU A 447 -5.02 12.90 48.50
N GLY A 448 -5.94 13.64 49.12
CA GLY A 448 -5.66 14.58 50.21
C GLY A 448 -4.92 15.82 49.74
N ILE A 449 -5.01 16.18 48.48
CA ILE A 449 -4.34 17.34 47.91
C ILE A 449 -5.18 18.59 48.17
N ALA A 450 -4.54 19.60 48.75
CA ALA A 450 -5.23 20.86 49.05
C ALA A 450 -5.54 21.65 47.76
N PRO A 451 -6.68 22.36 47.69
CA PRO A 451 -7.11 23.10 46.50
C PRO A 451 -6.10 24.11 45.95
N GLU A 452 -5.26 24.67 46.80
CA GLU A 452 -4.18 25.59 46.44
C GLU A 452 -3.13 24.97 45.50
N HIS A 453 -3.01 23.64 45.43
CA HIS A 453 -2.09 22.92 44.57
C HIS A 453 -2.70 22.44 43.25
N TYR A 454 -4.01 22.59 43.05
CA TYR A 454 -4.72 22.07 41.86
C TYR A 454 -4.18 22.67 40.58
N ALA A 455 -3.92 23.98 40.54
CA ALA A 455 -3.38 24.64 39.36
C ALA A 455 -1.99 24.14 38.94
N ALA A 456 -1.15 23.77 39.93
CA ALA A 456 0.18 23.21 39.66
C ALA A 456 0.06 21.79 39.04
N ILE A 457 -0.87 20.99 39.58
CA ILE A 457 -1.14 19.62 39.08
C ILE A 457 -1.77 19.68 37.69
N GLU A 458 -2.72 20.59 37.43
CA GLU A 458 -3.27 20.81 36.09
C GLU A 458 -2.19 21.18 35.06
N THR A 459 -1.21 21.99 35.49
CA THR A 459 -0.09 22.36 34.62
C THR A 459 0.79 21.14 34.32
N ALA A 460 1.09 20.33 35.33
CA ALA A 460 1.86 19.09 35.15
C ALA A 460 1.13 18.07 34.25
N VAL A 461 -0.20 17.93 34.44
CA VAL A 461 -1.02 17.05 33.59
C VAL A 461 -1.10 17.56 32.16
N LYS A 462 -1.18 18.88 31.93
CA LYS A 462 -1.08 19.46 30.58
C LYS A 462 0.26 19.13 29.93
N GLU A 463 1.36 19.15 30.68
CA GLU A 463 2.67 18.76 30.14
C GLU A 463 2.74 17.26 29.86
N LEU A 464 2.21 16.41 30.73
CA LEU A 464 2.06 14.98 30.48
C LEU A 464 1.22 14.71 29.22
N SER A 465 0.12 15.44 29.03
CA SER A 465 -0.72 15.36 27.82
C SER A 465 0.03 15.75 26.54
N ARG A 466 0.94 16.75 26.61
CA ARG A 466 1.84 17.09 25.48
C ARG A 466 2.80 15.98 25.13
N GLN A 467 3.16 15.15 26.12
CA GLN A 467 4.02 13.97 25.93
C GLN A 467 3.21 12.73 25.53
N GLY A 468 1.86 12.86 25.39
CA GLY A 468 0.97 11.76 25.00
C GLY A 468 0.50 10.90 26.19
N ILE A 469 0.78 11.32 27.45
CA ILE A 469 0.28 10.67 28.66
C ILE A 469 -0.99 11.41 29.09
N GLU A 470 -2.14 10.78 28.94
CA GLU A 470 -3.40 11.39 29.32
C GLU A 470 -3.85 10.90 30.69
N VAL A 471 -4.17 11.85 31.56
CA VAL A 471 -4.64 11.62 32.91
C VAL A 471 -5.83 12.54 33.13
N ARG A 472 -6.92 12.01 33.66
CA ARG A 472 -8.08 12.82 34.06
C ARG A 472 -7.86 13.36 35.46
N ILE A 473 -8.12 14.64 35.66
CA ILE A 473 -8.14 15.25 37.01
C ILE A 473 -9.59 15.39 37.43
N LYS A 474 -9.86 14.94 38.64
CA LYS A 474 -11.10 15.22 39.35
C LYS A 474 -10.78 16.15 40.51
N THR A 475 -11.29 17.37 40.45
CA THR A 475 -11.16 18.42 41.44
C THR A 475 -12.32 18.44 42.40
#